data_1cfafedf85675077166946185329fe0d
#
_entry.id   1cfafedf85675077166946185329fe0d
#
_cell.length_a   1.000
_cell.length_b   1.000
_cell.length_c   1.000
_cell.angle_alpha   90.00
_cell.angle_beta   90.00
_cell.angle_gamma   90.00
#
_symmetry.space_group_name_H-M   'P 1'
#
loop_
_entity.id
_entity.type
_entity.pdbx_description
1 polymer ?
#
loop_
_entity_poly.entity_id
_entity_poly.type
_entity_poly.pdbx_seq_one_letter_code
_entity_poly.pdbx_strand_id
1 'polypeptide(L)'
;MTEIEYRKLLIDSVRAGDYSEKDGLLELLNICSLRFEKTNIFTRNLWNHFQEYIHICIVPEKMIELKKHADYLEKMIYEIYPPNDDYELWGVEIKPGAMPDIEDVSQEILFENIRNQIIEEIHAAKYMIWISVAWFTDPVLYQELLKKKQQGLIIEIALDDCDRNHNADFSYETDFPVYWITVQSYYQNIMHEKFCVIDLYTSIHGTFNWTKAANYNKEHISIDKNHSTAAAFADEFMKLKNKKVWNS
;
A
#
# COMPACT_ATOMS: atom_id res chain seq x y z
N MET A 1 -0.39 -16.70 5.77
CA MET A 1 -1.59 -15.83 5.91
C MET A 1 -1.28 -14.76 6.92
N THR A 2 -1.51 -13.50 6.60
CA THR A 2 -1.32 -12.36 7.50
C THR A 2 -2.51 -12.19 8.46
N GLU A 3 -2.34 -11.42 9.53
CA GLU A 3 -3.43 -11.10 10.48
C GLU A 3 -4.60 -10.39 9.79
N ILE A 4 -4.32 -9.53 8.80
CA ILE A 4 -5.33 -8.83 8.01
C ILE A 4 -6.12 -9.80 7.12
N GLU A 5 -5.44 -10.70 6.41
CA GLU A 5 -6.08 -11.73 5.58
C GLU A 5 -6.94 -12.66 6.42
N TYR A 6 -6.44 -13.06 7.58
CA TYR A 6 -7.18 -13.96 8.48
C TYR A 6 -8.41 -13.26 9.07
N ARG A 7 -8.30 -11.97 9.43
CA ARG A 7 -9.45 -11.18 9.86
C ARG A 7 -10.51 -11.10 8.77
N LYS A 8 -10.12 -10.87 7.52
CA LYS A 8 -11.04 -10.86 6.39
C LYS A 8 -11.74 -12.21 6.22
N LEU A 9 -10.98 -13.30 6.29
CA LEU A 9 -11.52 -14.66 6.22
C LEU A 9 -12.54 -14.89 7.34
N LEU A 10 -12.26 -14.49 8.58
CA LEU A 10 -13.17 -14.60 9.71
C LEU A 10 -14.48 -13.83 9.45
N ILE A 11 -14.40 -12.58 9.02
CA ILE A 11 -15.57 -11.75 8.70
C ILE A 11 -16.42 -12.39 7.60
N ASP A 12 -15.78 -12.89 6.53
CA ASP A 12 -16.48 -13.53 5.42
C ASP A 12 -17.13 -14.86 5.85
N SER A 13 -16.47 -15.63 6.71
CA SER A 13 -17.01 -16.87 7.28
C SER A 13 -18.21 -16.60 8.20
N VAL A 14 -18.15 -15.61 9.06
CA VAL A 14 -19.28 -15.18 9.89
C VAL A 14 -20.44 -14.71 9.03
N ARG A 15 -20.18 -13.94 7.97
CA ARG A 15 -21.21 -13.45 7.03
C ARG A 15 -21.92 -14.60 6.32
N ALA A 16 -21.18 -15.62 5.91
CA ALA A 16 -21.71 -16.82 5.26
C ALA A 16 -22.41 -17.80 6.22
N GLY A 17 -22.07 -17.73 7.51
CA GLY A 17 -22.61 -18.63 8.53
C GLY A 17 -24.06 -18.34 8.90
N ASP A 18 -24.72 -19.34 9.48
CA ASP A 18 -26.08 -19.23 10.05
C ASP A 18 -25.98 -18.97 11.57
N TYR A 19 -25.77 -17.70 11.92
CA TYR A 19 -25.70 -17.23 13.30
C TYR A 19 -26.74 -16.12 13.52
N SER A 20 -27.59 -16.29 14.51
CA SER A 20 -28.74 -15.40 14.74
C SER A 20 -28.36 -13.95 15.03
N GLU A 21 -27.19 -13.72 15.64
CA GLU A 21 -26.71 -12.39 16.03
C GLU A 21 -25.58 -11.90 15.12
N LYS A 22 -25.48 -12.44 13.89
CA LYS A 22 -24.36 -12.16 13.00
C LYS A 22 -24.18 -10.69 12.62
N ASP A 23 -25.26 -9.93 12.46
CA ASP A 23 -25.17 -8.53 12.05
C ASP A 23 -24.47 -7.68 13.12
N GLY A 24 -24.86 -7.84 14.38
CA GLY A 24 -24.18 -7.18 15.50
C GLY A 24 -22.74 -7.67 15.70
N LEU A 25 -22.49 -8.95 15.47
CA LEU A 25 -21.14 -9.48 15.53
C LEU A 25 -20.25 -8.93 14.40
N LEU A 26 -20.78 -8.79 13.18
CA LEU A 26 -20.04 -8.22 12.06
C LEU A 26 -19.67 -6.74 12.31
N GLU A 27 -20.56 -5.96 12.93
CA GLU A 27 -20.24 -4.59 13.36
C GLU A 27 -19.07 -4.56 14.34
N LEU A 28 -19.06 -5.46 15.32
CA LEU A 28 -17.94 -5.58 16.27
C LEU A 28 -16.65 -6.06 15.60
N LEU A 29 -16.72 -7.05 14.72
CA LEU A 29 -15.54 -7.54 14.01
C LEU A 29 -14.94 -6.49 13.06
N ASN A 30 -15.74 -5.56 12.55
CA ASN A 30 -15.25 -4.45 11.73
C ASN A 30 -14.35 -3.47 12.51
N ILE A 31 -14.50 -3.41 13.83
CA ILE A 31 -13.65 -2.57 14.70
C ILE A 31 -12.63 -3.38 15.52
N CYS A 32 -12.48 -4.68 15.26
CA CYS A 32 -11.48 -5.53 15.88
C CYS A 32 -10.20 -5.60 15.03
N SER A 33 -9.06 -5.80 15.66
CA SER A 33 -7.86 -6.34 15.03
C SER A 33 -7.62 -7.78 15.50
N LEU A 34 -6.91 -8.56 14.69
CA LEU A 34 -6.44 -9.90 15.09
C LEU A 34 -4.93 -9.87 15.27
N ARG A 35 -4.43 -10.69 16.20
CA ARG A 35 -3.00 -10.93 16.39
C ARG A 35 -2.76 -12.41 16.61
N PHE A 36 -1.68 -12.92 16.00
CA PHE A 36 -1.15 -14.24 16.24
C PHE A 36 -0.09 -14.15 17.34
N GLU A 37 -0.43 -14.63 18.52
CA GLU A 37 0.50 -14.69 19.66
C GLU A 37 1.21 -16.05 19.67
N LYS A 38 2.43 -16.07 19.18
CA LYS A 38 3.29 -17.23 19.09
C LYS A 38 4.02 -17.46 20.40
N THR A 39 3.86 -18.65 20.99
CA THR A 39 4.58 -19.01 22.20
C THR A 39 5.80 -19.87 21.87
N ASN A 40 6.73 -19.96 22.80
CA ASN A 40 7.86 -20.92 22.73
C ASN A 40 7.54 -22.23 23.49
N ILE A 41 6.26 -22.54 23.72
CA ILE A 41 5.82 -23.71 24.45
C ILE A 41 5.41 -24.77 23.42
N PHE A 42 6.04 -25.94 23.47
CA PHE A 42 5.64 -27.08 22.64
C PHE A 42 4.22 -27.54 22.95
N THR A 43 3.47 -27.90 21.92
CA THR A 43 2.19 -28.57 22.07
C THR A 43 2.44 -30.06 22.45
N ARG A 44 1.40 -30.70 23.00
CA ARG A 44 1.45 -32.16 23.27
C ARG A 44 0.72 -32.99 22.23
N ASN A 45 -0.01 -32.30 21.33
CA ASN A 45 -0.88 -32.95 20.36
C ASN A 45 -0.16 -33.21 19.04
N LEU A 46 0.62 -32.25 18.57
CA LEU A 46 1.36 -32.35 17.33
C LEU A 46 2.87 -32.34 17.59
N TRP A 47 3.56 -33.26 16.92
CA TRP A 47 5.02 -33.38 17.05
C TRP A 47 5.69 -32.10 16.47
N ASN A 48 6.59 -31.53 17.26
CA ASN A 48 7.41 -30.40 16.89
C ASN A 48 6.65 -29.08 16.59
N HIS A 49 5.43 -28.95 17.13
CA HIS A 49 4.66 -27.72 17.02
C HIS A 49 4.69 -26.90 18.31
N PHE A 50 4.64 -25.58 18.16
CA PHE A 50 4.49 -24.63 19.26
C PHE A 50 3.03 -24.16 19.37
N GLN A 51 2.65 -23.76 20.58
CA GLN A 51 1.33 -23.19 20.81
C GLN A 51 1.22 -21.80 20.21
N GLU A 52 0.14 -21.53 19.48
CA GLU A 52 -0.24 -20.21 18.99
C GLU A 52 -1.63 -19.84 19.49
N TYR A 53 -1.80 -18.61 19.93
CA TYR A 53 -3.10 -18.05 20.32
C TYR A 53 -3.54 -17.03 19.30
N ILE A 54 -4.84 -16.94 19.06
CA ILE A 54 -5.43 -15.84 18.29
C ILE A 54 -6.06 -14.87 19.28
N HIS A 55 -5.53 -13.64 19.31
CA HIS A 55 -6.09 -12.57 20.09
C HIS A 55 -7.01 -11.72 19.21
N ILE A 56 -8.29 -11.60 19.61
CA ILE A 56 -9.24 -10.67 19.02
C ILE A 56 -9.16 -9.39 19.86
N CYS A 57 -8.55 -8.36 19.30
CA CYS A 57 -8.30 -7.09 20.00
C CYS A 57 -9.40 -6.07 19.63
N ILE A 58 -10.06 -5.50 20.65
CA ILE A 58 -11.13 -4.53 20.49
C ILE A 58 -10.99 -3.44 21.56
N VAL A 59 -11.55 -2.25 21.30
CA VAL A 59 -11.59 -1.16 22.28
C VAL A 59 -12.28 -1.62 23.59
N PRO A 60 -11.78 -1.20 24.77
CA PRO A 60 -12.27 -1.71 26.06
C PRO A 60 -13.77 -1.60 26.24
N GLU A 61 -14.40 -0.54 25.71
CA GLU A 61 -15.83 -0.25 25.84
C GLU A 61 -16.70 -1.31 25.15
N LYS A 62 -16.17 -1.99 24.14
CA LYS A 62 -16.87 -3.00 23.34
C LYS A 62 -16.52 -4.45 23.73
N MET A 63 -15.56 -4.64 24.63
CA MET A 63 -15.14 -5.99 25.04
C MET A 63 -16.27 -6.84 25.64
N ILE A 64 -17.12 -6.25 26.47
CA ILE A 64 -18.23 -6.98 27.10
C ILE A 64 -19.23 -7.45 26.06
N GLU A 65 -19.49 -6.62 25.04
CA GLU A 65 -20.38 -6.93 23.95
C GLU A 65 -19.81 -8.07 23.09
N LEU A 66 -18.55 -7.97 22.69
CA LEU A 66 -17.88 -9.02 21.91
C LEU A 66 -17.78 -10.36 22.65
N LYS A 67 -17.53 -10.35 23.97
CA LYS A 67 -17.47 -11.56 24.79
C LYS A 67 -18.75 -12.39 24.79
N LYS A 68 -19.91 -11.80 24.49
CA LYS A 68 -21.18 -12.55 24.34
C LYS A 68 -21.11 -13.57 23.19
N HIS A 69 -20.24 -13.31 22.20
CA HIS A 69 -20.07 -14.14 21.01
C HIS A 69 -18.82 -15.04 21.09
N ALA A 70 -18.18 -15.14 22.28
CA ALA A 70 -16.87 -15.81 22.41
C ALA A 70 -16.92 -17.29 21.97
N ASP A 71 -17.92 -18.03 22.40
CA ASP A 71 -18.05 -19.47 22.06
C ASP A 71 -18.22 -19.69 20.54
N TYR A 72 -19.00 -18.82 19.89
CA TYR A 72 -19.19 -18.87 18.43
C TYR A 72 -17.90 -18.50 17.69
N LEU A 73 -17.22 -17.45 18.13
CA LEU A 73 -15.96 -17.00 17.54
C LEU A 73 -14.86 -18.03 17.70
N GLU A 74 -14.73 -18.62 18.88
CA GLU A 74 -13.76 -19.68 19.13
C GLU A 74 -13.98 -20.85 18.17
N LYS A 75 -15.22 -21.37 18.09
CA LYS A 75 -15.56 -22.45 17.17
C LYS A 75 -15.22 -22.09 15.72
N MET A 76 -15.66 -20.92 15.25
CA MET A 76 -15.40 -20.46 13.88
C MET A 76 -13.91 -20.34 13.60
N ILE A 77 -13.14 -19.77 14.52
CA ILE A 77 -11.70 -19.61 14.38
C ILE A 77 -10.99 -20.95 14.29
N TYR A 78 -11.37 -21.95 15.10
CA TYR A 78 -10.82 -23.30 14.99
C TYR A 78 -11.17 -23.97 13.65
N GLU A 79 -12.36 -23.70 13.09
CA GLU A 79 -12.77 -24.26 11.80
C GLU A 79 -12.00 -23.65 10.61
N ILE A 80 -11.63 -22.38 10.68
CA ILE A 80 -10.96 -21.68 9.59
C ILE A 80 -9.44 -21.55 9.78
N TYR A 81 -8.89 -22.02 10.91
CA TYR A 81 -7.45 -21.92 11.16
C TYR A 81 -6.67 -22.75 10.13
N PRO A 82 -5.73 -22.12 9.38
CA PRO A 82 -5.01 -22.82 8.33
C PRO A 82 -4.01 -23.82 8.92
N PRO A 83 -3.79 -24.95 8.24
CA PRO A 83 -2.69 -25.85 8.60
C PRO A 83 -1.36 -25.09 8.64
N ASN A 84 -0.55 -25.39 9.65
CA ASN A 84 0.75 -24.77 9.88
C ASN A 84 1.75 -25.85 10.31
N ASP A 85 2.97 -25.81 9.77
CA ASP A 85 4.01 -26.82 10.05
C ASP A 85 4.72 -26.61 11.40
N ASP A 86 4.61 -25.40 11.95
CA ASP A 86 5.35 -24.97 13.14
C ASP A 86 4.45 -24.69 14.35
N TYR A 87 3.16 -24.36 14.12
CA TYR A 87 2.25 -23.89 15.16
C TYR A 87 0.92 -24.62 15.14
N GLU A 88 0.39 -24.85 16.34
CA GLU A 88 -0.94 -25.38 16.59
C GLU A 88 -1.78 -24.34 17.32
N LEU A 89 -3.00 -24.08 16.85
CA LEU A 89 -3.92 -23.19 17.54
C LEU A 89 -4.28 -23.76 18.92
N TRP A 90 -3.92 -23.02 19.97
CA TRP A 90 -4.09 -23.44 21.36
C TRP A 90 -5.27 -22.75 22.05
N GLY A 91 -5.67 -21.57 21.59
CA GLY A 91 -6.81 -20.87 22.13
C GLY A 91 -7.11 -19.55 21.42
N VAL A 92 -8.27 -19.02 21.72
CA VAL A 92 -8.75 -17.71 21.24
C VAL A 92 -9.04 -16.83 22.44
N GLU A 93 -8.50 -15.61 22.45
CA GLU A 93 -8.68 -14.71 23.57
C GLU A 93 -9.12 -13.32 23.08
N ILE A 94 -10.10 -12.73 23.77
CA ILE A 94 -10.53 -11.34 23.53
C ILE A 94 -9.72 -10.43 24.44
N LYS A 95 -8.93 -9.54 23.83
CA LYS A 95 -8.01 -8.62 24.50
C LYS A 95 -8.41 -7.16 24.27
N PRO A 96 -8.04 -6.25 25.19
CA PRO A 96 -8.13 -4.82 24.89
C PRO A 96 -7.12 -4.45 23.81
N GLY A 97 -7.54 -3.63 22.84
CA GLY A 97 -6.67 -3.14 21.77
C GLY A 97 -7.25 -1.89 21.12
N ALA A 98 -6.44 -1.23 20.32
CA ALA A 98 -6.92 -0.15 19.47
C ALA A 98 -7.78 -0.71 18.33
N MET A 99 -8.63 0.15 17.76
CA MET A 99 -9.25 -0.16 16.47
C MET A 99 -8.13 -0.51 15.47
N PRO A 100 -8.35 -1.51 14.60
CA PRO A 100 -7.42 -1.71 13.51
C PRO A 100 -7.34 -0.40 12.72
N ASP A 101 -6.14 0.00 12.34
CA ASP A 101 -6.00 0.93 11.23
C ASP A 101 -6.55 0.18 10.01
N ILE A 102 -7.83 0.39 9.72
CA ILE A 102 -8.44 -0.08 8.49
C ILE A 102 -7.89 0.89 7.45
N GLU A 103 -6.74 0.55 6.88
CA GLU A 103 -6.36 1.16 5.64
C GLU A 103 -7.44 0.76 4.63
N ASP A 104 -8.15 1.74 4.09
CA ASP A 104 -8.94 1.54 2.90
C ASP A 104 -7.98 1.22 1.76
N VAL A 105 -7.63 -0.07 1.63
CA VAL A 105 -6.78 -0.55 0.55
C VAL A 105 -7.63 -0.59 -0.70
N SER A 106 -7.36 0.33 -1.62
CA SER A 106 -7.98 0.31 -2.93
C SER A 106 -6.91 0.23 -4.02
N GLN A 107 -7.21 -0.54 -5.06
CA GLN A 107 -6.42 -0.60 -6.28
C GLN A 107 -7.35 -0.37 -7.47
N GLU A 108 -6.95 0.52 -8.35
CA GLU A 108 -7.63 0.79 -9.61
C GLU A 108 -6.64 0.71 -10.77
N ILE A 109 -6.98 -0.05 -11.81
CA ILE A 109 -6.17 -0.18 -13.03
C ILE A 109 -6.87 0.57 -14.16
N LEU A 110 -6.16 1.51 -14.78
CA LEU A 110 -6.70 2.42 -15.78
C LEU A 110 -5.94 2.30 -17.09
N PHE A 111 -6.68 2.24 -18.19
CA PHE A 111 -6.16 2.15 -19.56
C PHE A 111 -6.53 3.37 -20.41
N GLU A 112 -7.42 4.20 -19.92
CA GLU A 112 -7.91 5.40 -20.59
C GLU A 112 -7.94 6.58 -19.64
N ASN A 113 -7.95 7.80 -20.18
CA ASN A 113 -8.00 9.05 -19.40
C ASN A 113 -6.90 9.20 -18.33
N ILE A 114 -5.76 8.52 -18.54
CA ILE A 114 -4.67 8.36 -17.56
C ILE A 114 -4.18 9.69 -17.03
N ARG A 115 -3.89 10.67 -17.90
CA ARG A 115 -3.39 11.98 -17.49
C ARG A 115 -4.33 12.69 -16.53
N ASN A 116 -5.64 12.65 -16.79
CA ASN A 116 -6.62 13.33 -15.94
C ASN A 116 -6.73 12.64 -14.58
N GLN A 117 -6.61 11.31 -14.53
CA GLN A 117 -6.58 10.58 -13.27
C GLN A 117 -5.33 10.94 -12.44
N ILE A 118 -4.16 11.04 -13.07
CA ILE A 118 -2.95 11.53 -12.39
C ILE A 118 -3.18 12.96 -11.85
N ILE A 119 -3.83 13.83 -12.59
CA ILE A 119 -4.16 15.20 -12.16
C ILE A 119 -5.10 15.17 -10.95
N GLU A 120 -6.10 14.30 -10.93
CA GLU A 120 -7.02 14.16 -9.80
C GLU A 120 -6.27 13.75 -8.53
N GLU A 121 -5.35 12.79 -8.61
CA GLU A 121 -4.53 12.39 -7.47
C GLU A 121 -3.53 13.48 -7.05
N ILE A 122 -2.93 14.21 -8.00
CA ILE A 122 -2.12 15.42 -7.70
C ILE A 122 -2.96 16.45 -6.95
N HIS A 123 -4.21 16.70 -7.36
CA HIS A 123 -5.09 17.65 -6.69
C HIS A 123 -5.48 17.18 -5.27
N ALA A 124 -5.59 15.88 -5.04
CA ALA A 124 -5.89 15.31 -3.73
C ALA A 124 -4.71 15.36 -2.75
N ALA A 125 -3.47 15.49 -3.25
CA ALA A 125 -2.26 15.56 -2.43
C ALA A 125 -2.28 16.69 -1.41
N LYS A 126 -1.81 16.41 -0.18
CA LYS A 126 -1.84 17.34 0.97
C LYS A 126 -0.46 17.77 1.46
N TYR A 127 0.54 16.89 1.35
CA TYR A 127 1.85 17.10 1.99
C TYR A 127 3.02 16.95 1.02
N MET A 128 3.05 15.86 0.23
CA MET A 128 4.20 15.57 -0.62
C MET A 128 3.84 14.80 -1.88
N ILE A 129 4.66 15.01 -2.93
CA ILE A 129 4.61 14.25 -4.18
C ILE A 129 6.04 13.93 -4.59
N TRP A 130 6.39 12.63 -4.68
CA TRP A 130 7.65 12.15 -5.21
C TRP A 130 7.41 11.42 -6.53
N ILE A 131 8.16 11.81 -7.56
CA ILE A 131 7.94 11.35 -8.93
C ILE A 131 9.24 10.71 -9.44
N SER A 132 9.15 9.48 -9.93
CA SER A 132 10.21 8.84 -10.71
C SER A 132 9.66 8.42 -12.05
N VAL A 133 10.06 9.10 -13.11
CA VAL A 133 9.63 8.79 -14.49
C VAL A 133 10.79 8.94 -15.46
N ALA A 134 10.88 7.99 -16.40
CA ALA A 134 11.94 8.06 -17.39
C ALA A 134 11.89 9.40 -18.17
N TRP A 135 10.71 9.79 -18.61
CA TRP A 135 10.52 11.01 -19.40
C TRP A 135 9.34 11.84 -18.88
N PHE A 136 9.64 13.12 -18.63
CA PHE A 136 8.62 14.07 -18.17
C PHE A 136 8.65 15.33 -19.07
N THR A 137 7.78 15.42 -20.04
CA THR A 137 7.67 16.56 -20.98
C THR A 137 6.22 17.03 -21.19
N ASP A 138 5.27 16.61 -20.33
CA ASP A 138 3.88 17.05 -20.38
C ASP A 138 3.72 18.38 -19.59
N PRO A 139 3.47 19.52 -20.27
CA PRO A 139 3.34 20.79 -19.60
C PRO A 139 2.08 20.91 -18.74
N VAL A 140 1.06 20.10 -18.99
CA VAL A 140 -0.17 20.13 -18.18
C VAL A 140 0.12 19.56 -16.80
N LEU A 141 0.75 18.38 -16.73
CA LEU A 141 1.17 17.78 -15.47
C LEU A 141 2.15 18.67 -14.71
N TYR A 142 3.09 19.28 -15.44
CA TYR A 142 4.06 20.21 -14.86
C TYR A 142 3.38 21.42 -14.19
N GLN A 143 2.40 22.03 -14.85
CA GLN A 143 1.65 23.17 -14.30
C GLN A 143 0.82 22.79 -13.06
N GLU A 144 0.26 21.57 -13.01
CA GLU A 144 -0.45 21.12 -11.81
C GLU A 144 0.50 20.93 -10.62
N LEU A 145 1.71 20.43 -10.85
CA LEU A 145 2.74 20.35 -9.81
C LEU A 145 3.16 21.75 -9.32
N LEU A 146 3.33 22.73 -10.21
CA LEU A 146 3.64 24.11 -9.81
C LEU A 146 2.55 24.71 -8.91
N LYS A 147 1.28 24.46 -9.21
CA LYS A 147 0.17 24.90 -8.35
C LYS A 147 0.27 24.27 -6.95
N LYS A 148 0.60 22.98 -6.87
CA LYS A 148 0.79 22.30 -5.59
C LYS A 148 2.01 22.79 -4.81
N LYS A 149 3.12 23.06 -5.48
CA LYS A 149 4.30 23.71 -4.89
C LYS A 149 3.93 25.08 -4.28
N GLN A 150 3.14 25.90 -4.99
CA GLN A 150 2.67 27.19 -4.48
C GLN A 150 1.76 27.04 -3.25
N GLN A 151 1.10 25.90 -3.07
CA GLN A 151 0.34 25.55 -1.87
C GLN A 151 1.23 25.03 -0.71
N GLY A 152 2.54 24.93 -0.93
CA GLY A 152 3.51 24.54 0.09
C GLY A 152 3.83 23.02 0.13
N LEU A 153 3.40 22.23 -0.84
CA LEU A 153 3.73 20.80 -0.88
C LEU A 153 5.20 20.58 -1.20
N ILE A 154 5.76 19.53 -0.61
CA ILE A 154 7.11 19.05 -0.91
C ILE A 154 7.04 18.19 -2.18
N ILE A 155 7.68 18.66 -3.27
CA ILE A 155 7.68 17.95 -4.56
C ILE A 155 9.12 17.69 -4.96
N GLU A 156 9.46 16.41 -5.22
CA GLU A 156 10.79 16.00 -5.67
C GLU A 156 10.66 15.08 -6.89
N ILE A 157 11.60 15.17 -7.83
CA ILE A 157 11.52 14.49 -9.12
C ILE A 157 12.83 13.77 -9.44
N ALA A 158 12.77 12.48 -9.75
CA ALA A 158 13.86 11.68 -10.30
C ALA A 158 13.58 11.42 -11.80
N LEU A 159 14.53 11.76 -12.66
CA LEU A 159 14.43 11.67 -14.11
C LEU A 159 15.61 10.92 -14.70
N ASP A 160 15.37 10.23 -15.81
CA ASP A 160 16.47 9.76 -16.65
C ASP A 160 17.30 10.92 -17.18
N ASP A 161 18.63 10.83 -17.04
CA ASP A 161 19.59 11.86 -17.50
C ASP A 161 19.76 11.75 -19.02
N CYS A 162 18.82 12.35 -19.76
CA CYS A 162 18.81 12.27 -21.22
C CYS A 162 18.35 13.58 -21.89
N ASP A 163 18.75 13.72 -23.17
CA ASP A 163 18.44 14.91 -23.98
C ASP A 163 16.95 15.24 -24.04
N ARG A 164 16.07 14.21 -24.00
CA ARG A 164 14.62 14.42 -24.04
C ARG A 164 14.14 15.23 -22.85
N ASN A 165 14.65 14.96 -21.66
CA ASN A 165 14.28 15.68 -20.45
C ASN A 165 14.96 17.05 -20.40
N HIS A 166 16.24 17.13 -20.77
CA HIS A 166 16.98 18.41 -20.78
C HIS A 166 16.45 19.42 -21.81
N ASN A 167 15.84 18.94 -22.89
CA ASN A 167 15.23 19.79 -23.92
C ASN A 167 13.73 20.04 -23.70
N ALA A 168 13.20 19.78 -22.51
CA ALA A 168 11.81 20.14 -22.19
C ALA A 168 11.62 21.67 -22.13
N ASP A 169 10.40 22.14 -22.45
CA ASP A 169 10.06 23.56 -22.50
C ASP A 169 9.97 24.23 -21.10
N PHE A 170 10.49 23.60 -20.03
CA PHE A 170 10.48 24.11 -18.66
C PHE A 170 11.76 23.71 -17.91
N SER A 171 12.12 24.52 -16.91
CA SER A 171 13.36 24.32 -16.13
C SER A 171 13.05 23.65 -14.81
N TYR A 172 13.25 22.34 -14.75
CA TYR A 172 12.94 21.55 -13.54
C TYR A 172 13.66 22.06 -12.29
N GLU A 173 14.99 22.29 -12.36
CA GLU A 173 15.82 22.64 -11.20
C GLU A 173 15.49 24.01 -10.63
N THR A 174 14.86 24.89 -11.42
CA THR A 174 14.36 26.18 -10.92
C THR A 174 13.16 26.00 -10.03
N ASP A 175 12.33 25.02 -10.35
CA ASP A 175 11.05 24.83 -9.69
C ASP A 175 11.06 23.73 -8.63
N PHE A 176 11.83 22.65 -8.83
CA PHE A 176 11.81 21.47 -7.97
C PHE A 176 13.22 20.97 -7.65
N PRO A 177 13.43 20.28 -6.53
CA PRO A 177 14.56 19.38 -6.35
C PRO A 177 14.49 18.25 -7.39
N VAL A 178 15.51 18.18 -8.27
CA VAL A 178 15.58 17.17 -9.34
C VAL A 178 16.82 16.29 -9.18
N TYR A 179 16.63 15.00 -9.40
CA TYR A 179 17.68 13.99 -9.37
C TYR A 179 17.81 13.37 -10.75
N TRP A 180 18.89 13.72 -11.45
CA TRP A 180 19.24 13.15 -12.75
C TRP A 180 19.87 11.78 -12.52
N ILE A 181 19.29 10.75 -13.11
CA ILE A 181 19.69 9.36 -12.90
C ILE A 181 20.37 8.83 -14.16
N THR A 182 21.63 8.46 -14.05
CA THR A 182 22.40 7.86 -15.12
C THR A 182 22.59 6.38 -14.86
N VAL A 183 22.29 5.52 -15.83
CA VAL A 183 22.59 4.09 -15.79
C VAL A 183 23.80 3.80 -16.68
N GLN A 184 24.92 3.44 -16.07
CA GLN A 184 26.13 3.06 -16.78
C GLN A 184 26.10 1.56 -17.09
N SER A 185 25.89 1.21 -18.35
CA SER A 185 25.86 -0.18 -18.80
C SER A 185 26.40 -0.34 -20.21
N TYR A 186 26.82 -1.55 -20.53
CA TYR A 186 27.26 -1.91 -21.87
C TYR A 186 26.15 -1.73 -22.93
N TYR A 187 24.90 -1.96 -22.54
CA TYR A 187 23.73 -1.90 -23.43
C TYR A 187 23.06 -0.53 -23.49
N GLN A 188 23.68 0.53 -22.93
CA GLN A 188 23.09 1.87 -22.85
C GLN A 188 21.69 1.87 -22.19
N ASN A 189 21.53 1.12 -21.10
CA ASN A 189 20.31 1.10 -20.33
C ASN A 189 20.01 2.48 -19.74
N ILE A 190 18.73 2.72 -19.48
CA ILE A 190 18.25 3.98 -18.94
C ILE A 190 17.49 3.73 -17.64
N MET A 191 17.31 4.75 -16.82
CA MET A 191 16.32 4.73 -15.76
C MET A 191 14.93 4.73 -16.39
N HIS A 192 14.22 3.59 -16.33
CA HIS A 192 12.98 3.38 -17.07
C HIS A 192 11.75 3.21 -16.15
N GLU A 193 11.85 3.63 -14.92
CA GLU A 193 10.74 3.58 -13.97
C GLU A 193 9.69 4.64 -14.28
N LYS A 194 8.47 4.38 -13.89
CA LYS A 194 7.33 5.30 -14.00
C LYS A 194 6.41 5.08 -12.82
N PHE A 195 6.68 5.83 -11.76
CA PHE A 195 5.83 5.84 -10.59
C PHE A 195 5.77 7.23 -9.93
N CYS A 196 4.75 7.42 -9.12
CA CYS A 196 4.56 8.60 -8.29
C CYS A 196 4.04 8.15 -6.93
N VAL A 197 4.60 8.74 -5.86
CA VAL A 197 4.15 8.53 -4.47
C VAL A 197 3.56 9.82 -3.95
N ILE A 198 2.35 9.75 -3.43
CA ILE A 198 1.63 10.90 -2.86
C ILE A 198 1.33 10.60 -1.39
N ASP A 199 1.76 11.50 -0.50
CA ASP A 199 1.46 11.48 0.94
C ASP A 199 1.82 10.15 1.65
N LEU A 200 2.76 9.36 1.09
CA LEU A 200 3.13 8.00 1.54
C LEU A 200 1.91 7.05 1.68
N TYR A 201 0.87 7.31 0.95
CA TYR A 201 -0.37 6.54 0.97
C TYR A 201 -0.84 6.12 -0.42
N THR A 202 -0.78 7.03 -1.40
CA THR A 202 -1.14 6.71 -2.79
C THR A 202 0.13 6.47 -3.60
N SER A 203 0.17 5.37 -4.34
CA SER A 203 1.16 5.13 -5.38
C SER A 203 0.50 4.98 -6.75
N ILE A 204 1.07 5.65 -7.75
CA ILE A 204 0.66 5.55 -9.14
C ILE A 204 1.84 4.96 -9.90
N HIS A 205 1.63 3.86 -10.59
CA HIS A 205 2.72 3.22 -11.35
C HIS A 205 2.18 2.52 -12.61
N GLY A 206 3.03 2.23 -13.58
CA GLY A 206 2.63 1.56 -14.82
C GLY A 206 3.57 1.82 -15.98
N THR A 207 3.02 1.88 -17.19
CA THR A 207 3.80 2.10 -18.40
C THR A 207 3.85 3.58 -18.82
N PHE A 208 2.98 4.42 -18.28
CA PHE A 208 2.75 5.79 -18.73
C PHE A 208 3.90 6.75 -18.35
N ASN A 209 4.64 7.21 -19.36
CA ASN A 209 5.56 8.33 -19.19
C ASN A 209 4.78 9.65 -19.12
N TRP A 210 5.28 10.61 -18.37
CA TRP A 210 4.65 11.93 -18.23
C TRP A 210 4.96 12.83 -19.44
N THR A 211 4.55 12.38 -20.64
CA THR A 211 4.79 13.07 -21.91
C THR A 211 3.49 13.29 -22.68
N LYS A 212 3.44 14.32 -23.52
CA LYS A 212 2.28 14.53 -24.42
C LYS A 212 2.00 13.30 -25.28
N ALA A 213 3.04 12.65 -25.81
CA ALA A 213 2.91 11.51 -26.69
C ALA A 213 2.28 10.28 -25.99
N ALA A 214 2.55 10.09 -24.69
CA ALA A 214 1.99 8.98 -23.92
C ALA A 214 0.45 8.98 -23.88
N ASN A 215 -0.18 10.16 -23.99
CA ASN A 215 -1.64 10.27 -24.04
C ASN A 215 -2.29 9.63 -25.27
N TYR A 216 -1.49 9.35 -26.30
CA TYR A 216 -1.96 8.74 -27.56
C TYR A 216 -1.49 7.29 -27.74
N ASN A 217 -0.66 6.80 -26.82
CA ASN A 217 -0.20 5.41 -26.80
C ASN A 217 -1.25 4.50 -26.13
N LYS A 218 -1.03 3.19 -26.25
CA LYS A 218 -1.69 2.20 -25.40
C LYS A 218 -0.88 2.01 -24.15
N GLU A 219 -1.28 2.64 -23.09
CA GLU A 219 -0.63 2.66 -21.78
C GLU A 219 -1.59 2.19 -20.70
N HIS A 220 -1.08 1.92 -19.52
CA HIS A 220 -1.88 1.71 -18.32
C HIS A 220 -1.18 2.28 -17.10
N ILE A 221 -1.97 2.56 -16.07
CA ILE A 221 -1.49 2.81 -14.71
C ILE A 221 -2.29 1.99 -13.72
N SER A 222 -1.68 1.70 -12.59
CA SER A 222 -2.34 1.29 -11.35
C SER A 222 -2.28 2.45 -10.36
N ILE A 223 -3.37 2.71 -9.67
CA ILE A 223 -3.44 3.61 -8.53
C ILE A 223 -3.74 2.75 -7.32
N ASP A 224 -2.77 2.64 -6.43
CA ASP A 224 -2.86 1.84 -5.21
C ASP A 224 -2.89 2.79 -4.01
N LYS A 225 -3.94 2.69 -3.19
CA LYS A 225 -4.10 3.47 -1.95
C LYS A 225 -3.88 2.56 -0.76
N ASN A 226 -2.63 2.48 -0.32
CA ASN A 226 -2.21 1.81 0.90
C ASN A 226 -0.76 2.19 1.26
N HIS A 227 -0.47 2.25 2.55
CA HIS A 227 0.87 2.64 3.03
C HIS A 227 1.97 1.65 2.64
N SER A 228 1.69 0.36 2.60
CA SER A 228 2.69 -0.67 2.31
C SER A 228 3.25 -0.53 0.89
N THR A 229 2.37 -0.41 -0.12
CA THR A 229 2.79 -0.21 -1.52
C THR A 229 3.46 1.16 -1.69
N ALA A 230 2.88 2.22 -1.11
CA ALA A 230 3.46 3.55 -1.19
C ALA A 230 4.86 3.62 -0.54
N ALA A 231 5.06 2.95 0.61
CA ALA A 231 6.37 2.85 1.26
C ALA A 231 7.41 2.13 0.39
N ALA A 232 7.04 1.03 -0.30
CA ALA A 232 7.95 0.32 -1.18
C ALA A 232 8.45 1.20 -2.33
N PHE A 233 7.55 1.98 -2.97
CA PHE A 233 7.94 2.94 -4.01
C PHE A 233 8.72 4.14 -3.44
N ALA A 234 8.40 4.59 -2.23
CA ALA A 234 9.16 5.64 -1.55
C ALA A 234 10.60 5.20 -1.24
N ASP A 235 10.79 3.95 -0.81
CA ASP A 235 12.11 3.36 -0.58
C ASP A 235 12.92 3.30 -1.89
N GLU A 236 12.29 2.96 -3.01
CA GLU A 236 12.95 2.98 -4.32
C GLU A 236 13.31 4.41 -4.74
N PHE A 237 12.41 5.37 -4.58
CA PHE A 237 12.73 6.79 -4.81
C PHE A 237 13.94 7.26 -3.99
N MET A 238 14.01 6.86 -2.71
CA MET A 238 15.15 7.20 -1.85
C MET A 238 16.46 6.56 -2.30
N LYS A 239 16.42 5.35 -2.88
CA LYS A 239 17.60 4.73 -3.49
C LYS A 239 18.06 5.52 -4.71
N LEU A 240 17.14 5.88 -5.62
CA LEU A 240 17.44 6.71 -6.79
C LEU A 240 18.03 8.07 -6.39
N LYS A 241 17.42 8.74 -5.42
CA LYS A 241 17.88 10.02 -4.88
C LYS A 241 19.30 9.96 -4.32
N ASN A 242 19.65 8.88 -3.62
CA ASN A 242 20.93 8.72 -2.94
C ASN A 242 22.03 8.17 -3.87
N LYS A 243 21.67 7.39 -4.87
CA LYS A 243 22.58 6.78 -5.84
C LYS A 243 22.21 7.19 -7.24
N LYS A 244 22.65 8.36 -7.65
CA LYS A 244 22.32 8.94 -8.97
C LYS A 244 22.98 8.22 -10.16
N VAL A 245 24.03 7.43 -9.92
CA VAL A 245 24.75 6.66 -10.96
C VAL A 245 24.65 5.18 -10.63
N TRP A 246 24.13 4.40 -11.56
CA TRP A 246 23.92 2.96 -11.45
C TRP A 246 24.80 2.23 -12.43
N ASN A 247 25.54 1.22 -11.93
CA ASN A 247 26.36 0.32 -12.73
C ASN A 247 25.62 -1.02 -12.87
N SER A 248 25.40 -1.48 -14.08
CA SER A 248 24.79 -2.76 -14.42
C SER A 248 25.78 -3.71 -15.08
#